data_9adf83405c10cb49284a331e74a82225
#
_entry.id   9adf83405c10cb49284a331e74a82225
#
_cell.length_a   1.000
_cell.length_b   1.000
_cell.length_c   1.000
_cell.angle_alpha   90.00
_cell.angle_beta   90.00
_cell.angle_gamma   90.00
#
_symmetry.space_group_name_H-M   'P 1'
#
loop_
_entity.id
_entity.type
_entity.pdbx_description
1 polymer ?
#
loop_
_entity_poly.entity_id
_entity_poly.type
_entity_poly.pdbx_seq_one_letter_code
_entity_poly.pdbx_strand_id
1 'polypeptide(L)'
;GGIHPGNDNYKEILNGIKSAGLKGIKLHPDYQDAMFNDIRYKRIIGYATELGLVVVVHAGVDIGLPSVTHCTPDMVCEVLDEVQPERLVLAHMGGWNLWDEVLAKLCGRNVYMDTAFSYGEIAWLSGAEHRWKLASEEMFLKLIRAHGADRIVFGTDSPWTDQKRAIKDIQALPLSDEDKKKILGENALQLLGLPDAE
;
A
#
# COMPACT_ATOMS: atom_id res chain seq x y z
N GLY A 1 7.33 -11.03 5.64
CA GLY A 1 6.74 -12.37 5.69
C GLY A 1 5.36 -12.41 5.07
N GLY A 2 4.84 -13.61 4.86
CA GLY A 2 3.46 -13.85 4.41
C GLY A 2 2.67 -14.61 5.47
N ILE A 3 1.36 -14.36 5.53
CA ILE A 3 0.43 -15.05 6.43
C ILE A 3 -0.95 -15.09 5.78
N HIS A 4 -1.68 -16.21 5.96
CA HIS A 4 -3.03 -16.36 5.44
C HIS A 4 -4.08 -16.15 6.55
N PRO A 5 -5.24 -15.49 6.27
CA PRO A 5 -6.28 -15.28 7.26
C PRO A 5 -6.86 -16.56 7.85
N GLY A 6 -6.74 -17.68 7.15
CA GLY A 6 -7.11 -19.01 7.63
C GLY A 6 -6.12 -19.68 8.58
N ASN A 7 -5.01 -19.04 8.96
CA ASN A 7 -4.05 -19.61 9.89
C ASN A 7 -4.53 -19.42 11.34
N ASP A 8 -5.02 -20.46 11.99
CA ASP A 8 -5.45 -20.40 13.40
C ASP A 8 -4.30 -20.05 14.35
N ASN A 9 -3.07 -20.49 14.02
CA ASN A 9 -1.84 -20.20 14.77
C ASN A 9 -1.16 -18.90 14.36
N TYR A 10 -1.92 -17.90 13.91
CA TYR A 10 -1.38 -16.64 13.38
C TYR A 10 -0.41 -15.92 14.33
N LYS A 11 -0.62 -16.01 15.65
CA LYS A 11 0.27 -15.42 16.65
C LYS A 11 1.66 -16.06 16.64
N GLU A 12 1.73 -17.38 16.52
CA GLU A 12 3.01 -18.11 16.43
C GLU A 12 3.77 -17.71 15.14
N ILE A 13 3.04 -17.64 14.02
CA ILE A 13 3.62 -17.22 12.73
C ILE A 13 4.17 -15.80 12.83
N LEU A 14 3.41 -14.85 13.36
CA LEU A 14 3.85 -13.45 13.49
C LEU A 14 5.03 -13.30 14.45
N ASN A 15 5.05 -14.03 15.57
CA ASN A 15 6.22 -14.08 16.45
C ASN A 15 7.45 -14.67 15.75
N GLY A 16 7.28 -15.71 14.94
CA GLY A 16 8.35 -16.28 14.11
C GLY A 16 8.90 -15.28 13.10
N ILE A 17 8.03 -14.52 12.42
CA ILE A 17 8.40 -13.44 11.49
C ILE A 17 9.22 -12.38 12.22
N LYS A 18 8.76 -11.91 13.38
CA LYS A 18 9.47 -10.94 14.21
C LYS A 18 10.83 -11.47 14.67
N SER A 19 10.88 -12.71 15.16
CA SER A 19 12.11 -13.35 15.66
C SER A 19 13.14 -13.58 14.54
N ALA A 20 12.68 -13.78 13.31
CA ALA A 20 13.53 -13.86 12.13
C ALA A 20 14.10 -12.49 11.68
N GLY A 21 13.80 -11.40 12.38
CA GLY A 21 14.25 -10.06 12.06
C GLY A 21 13.52 -9.38 10.90
N LEU A 22 12.44 -9.98 10.38
CA LEU A 22 11.63 -9.39 9.33
C LEU A 22 10.84 -8.20 9.89
N LYS A 23 10.73 -7.14 9.09
CA LYS A 23 10.12 -5.87 9.50
C LYS A 23 8.60 -5.83 9.32
N GLY A 24 8.02 -6.78 8.60
CA GLY A 24 6.59 -6.74 8.32
C GLY A 24 6.06 -7.94 7.55
N ILE A 25 4.78 -7.84 7.22
CA ILE A 25 4.04 -8.85 6.45
C ILE A 25 3.39 -8.23 5.21
N LYS A 26 3.16 -9.05 4.17
CA LYS A 26 2.31 -8.74 3.01
C LYS A 26 1.03 -9.55 3.07
N LEU A 27 -0.10 -8.87 2.88
CA LEU A 27 -1.43 -9.46 2.71
C LEU A 27 -1.92 -9.20 1.29
N HIS A 28 -2.65 -10.15 0.74
CA HIS A 28 -3.25 -10.03 -0.59
C HIS A 28 -4.68 -10.58 -0.58
N PRO A 29 -5.69 -9.78 -0.20
CA PRO A 29 -7.05 -10.24 0.00
C PRO A 29 -7.65 -10.99 -1.19
N ASP A 30 -7.38 -10.55 -2.43
CA ASP A 30 -7.89 -11.22 -3.64
C ASP A 30 -7.31 -12.62 -3.82
N TYR A 31 -6.00 -12.82 -3.60
CA TYR A 31 -5.37 -14.14 -3.68
C TYR A 31 -5.66 -15.02 -2.46
N GLN A 32 -6.07 -14.43 -1.36
CA GLN A 32 -6.40 -15.12 -0.12
C GLN A 32 -7.91 -15.39 0.02
N ASP A 33 -8.71 -14.96 -0.98
CA ASP A 33 -10.17 -15.14 -1.06
C ASP A 33 -10.89 -14.78 0.24
N ALA A 34 -10.57 -13.58 0.76
CA ALA A 34 -11.19 -13.07 1.98
C ALA A 34 -11.28 -11.55 1.94
N MET A 35 -12.43 -11.00 2.35
CA MET A 35 -12.65 -9.56 2.43
C MET A 35 -11.74 -8.94 3.50
N PHE A 36 -11.14 -7.78 3.20
CA PHE A 36 -10.15 -7.17 4.08
C PHE A 36 -10.70 -6.78 5.47
N ASN A 37 -11.97 -6.51 5.57
CA ASN A 37 -12.67 -6.24 6.84
C ASN A 37 -13.09 -7.52 7.62
N ASP A 38 -12.73 -8.72 7.14
CA ASP A 38 -12.96 -9.97 7.87
C ASP A 38 -12.25 -9.95 9.23
N ILE A 39 -12.90 -10.48 10.25
CA ILE A 39 -12.36 -10.54 11.63
C ILE A 39 -11.00 -11.22 11.70
N ARG A 40 -10.70 -12.16 10.80
CA ARG A 40 -9.42 -12.86 10.74
C ARG A 40 -8.28 -11.92 10.37
N TYR A 41 -8.48 -11.02 9.39
CA TYR A 41 -7.52 -9.97 9.07
C TYR A 41 -7.38 -8.96 10.22
N LYS A 42 -8.48 -8.52 10.79
CA LYS A 42 -8.46 -7.59 11.94
C LYS A 42 -7.62 -8.13 13.10
N ARG A 43 -7.73 -9.43 13.42
CA ARG A 43 -6.89 -10.12 14.42
C ARG A 43 -5.41 -10.17 14.04
N ILE A 44 -5.10 -10.49 12.79
CA ILE A 44 -3.71 -10.52 12.29
C ILE A 44 -3.10 -9.13 12.35
N ILE A 45 -3.81 -8.11 11.85
CA ILE A 45 -3.35 -6.73 11.82
C ILE A 45 -3.17 -6.18 13.23
N GLY A 46 -4.12 -6.43 14.13
CA GLY A 46 -4.03 -6.02 15.53
C GLY A 46 -2.78 -6.61 16.21
N TYR A 47 -2.57 -7.91 16.08
CA TYR A 47 -1.40 -8.53 16.68
C TYR A 47 -0.08 -8.14 16.00
N ALA A 48 -0.08 -7.93 14.68
CA ALA A 48 1.08 -7.36 13.98
C ALA A 48 1.42 -5.95 14.50
N THR A 49 0.41 -5.13 14.82
CA THR A 49 0.57 -3.80 15.42
C THR A 49 1.20 -3.89 16.81
N GLU A 50 0.73 -4.80 17.68
CA GLU A 50 1.33 -5.06 19.00
C GLU A 50 2.82 -5.46 18.89
N LEU A 51 3.19 -6.19 17.85
CA LEU A 51 4.56 -6.57 17.57
C LEU A 51 5.39 -5.47 16.89
N GLY A 52 4.79 -4.34 16.51
CA GLY A 52 5.44 -3.27 15.76
C GLY A 52 5.84 -3.66 14.33
N LEU A 53 5.15 -4.63 13.74
CA LEU A 53 5.35 -5.05 12.35
C LEU A 53 4.63 -4.11 11.39
N VAL A 54 5.26 -3.82 10.26
CA VAL A 54 4.60 -3.14 9.13
C VAL A 54 3.66 -4.14 8.44
N VAL A 55 2.46 -3.70 8.12
CA VAL A 55 1.51 -4.50 7.32
C VAL A 55 1.32 -3.83 5.97
N VAL A 56 1.75 -4.48 4.90
CA VAL A 56 1.48 -4.04 3.52
C VAL A 56 0.33 -4.87 2.98
N VAL A 57 -0.70 -4.23 2.44
CA VAL A 57 -1.85 -4.92 1.85
C VAL A 57 -2.06 -4.47 0.41
N HIS A 58 -2.37 -5.43 -0.49
CA HIS A 58 -2.91 -5.10 -1.81
C HIS A 58 -4.26 -4.43 -1.64
N ALA A 59 -4.46 -3.26 -2.24
CA ALA A 59 -5.68 -2.48 -2.10
C ALA A 59 -6.25 -2.09 -3.48
N GLY A 60 -7.57 -2.14 -3.59
CA GLY A 60 -8.29 -1.87 -4.83
C GLY A 60 -8.51 -3.10 -5.69
N VAL A 61 -8.72 -2.88 -6.98
CA VAL A 61 -8.99 -3.94 -7.95
C VAL A 61 -7.70 -4.69 -8.29
N ASP A 62 -7.74 -6.03 -8.25
CA ASP A 62 -6.67 -6.85 -8.82
C ASP A 62 -6.95 -7.12 -10.30
N ILE A 63 -5.96 -6.86 -11.17
CA ILE A 63 -6.12 -7.03 -12.63
C ILE A 63 -6.33 -8.50 -13.00
N GLY A 64 -5.68 -9.42 -12.28
CA GLY A 64 -5.78 -10.85 -12.49
C GLY A 64 -7.10 -11.45 -11.99
N LEU A 65 -7.73 -10.80 -10.99
CA LEU A 65 -8.95 -11.24 -10.33
C LEU A 65 -10.02 -10.12 -10.24
N PRO A 66 -10.41 -9.50 -11.36
CA PRO A 66 -11.19 -8.27 -11.33
C PRO A 66 -12.68 -8.44 -11.03
N SER A 67 -13.15 -9.65 -10.81
CA SER A 67 -14.58 -9.94 -10.62
C SER A 67 -15.09 -9.49 -9.26
N VAL A 68 -14.25 -9.53 -8.23
CA VAL A 68 -14.56 -9.11 -6.86
C VAL A 68 -13.36 -8.33 -6.32
N THR A 69 -13.60 -7.18 -5.71
CA THR A 69 -12.57 -6.42 -5.03
C THR A 69 -12.63 -6.72 -3.54
N HIS A 70 -11.60 -7.37 -3.02
CA HIS A 70 -11.56 -7.83 -1.64
C HIS A 70 -10.98 -6.79 -0.65
N CYS A 71 -10.46 -5.67 -1.15
CA CYS A 71 -9.94 -4.58 -0.33
C CYS A 71 -10.37 -3.22 -0.90
N THR A 72 -11.61 -2.82 -0.60
CA THR A 72 -12.16 -1.51 -1.00
C THR A 72 -11.82 -0.44 0.03
N PRO A 73 -11.90 0.87 -0.32
CA PRO A 73 -11.74 1.96 0.64
C PRO A 73 -12.69 1.89 1.85
N ASP A 74 -13.93 1.42 1.67
CA ASP A 74 -14.86 1.25 2.80
C ASP A 74 -14.38 0.17 3.78
N MET A 75 -13.92 -0.97 3.29
CA MET A 75 -13.35 -2.03 4.13
C MET A 75 -12.10 -1.56 4.88
N VAL A 76 -11.29 -0.73 4.23
CA VAL A 76 -10.12 -0.11 4.86
C VAL A 76 -10.56 0.83 5.98
N CYS A 77 -11.60 1.67 5.76
CA CYS A 77 -12.14 2.53 6.81
C CYS A 77 -12.58 1.72 8.05
N GLU A 78 -13.30 0.62 7.86
CA GLU A 78 -13.70 -0.25 8.98
C GLU A 78 -12.49 -0.78 9.76
N VAL A 79 -11.46 -1.26 9.07
CA VAL A 79 -10.23 -1.75 9.72
C VAL A 79 -9.51 -0.63 10.47
N LEU A 80 -9.41 0.56 9.88
CA LEU A 80 -8.78 1.72 10.53
C LEU A 80 -9.54 2.15 11.79
N ASP A 81 -10.87 2.12 11.76
CA ASP A 81 -11.71 2.54 12.87
C ASP A 81 -11.72 1.52 14.02
N GLU A 82 -11.70 0.22 13.72
CA GLU A 82 -11.78 -0.84 14.71
C GLU A 82 -10.42 -1.29 15.26
N VAL A 83 -9.38 -1.35 14.42
CA VAL A 83 -8.06 -1.89 14.78
C VAL A 83 -7.06 -0.80 15.10
N GLN A 84 -7.15 0.37 14.44
CA GLN A 84 -6.23 1.50 14.58
C GLN A 84 -4.75 1.11 14.36
N PRO A 85 -4.41 0.48 13.23
CA PRO A 85 -3.06 0.02 12.97
C PRO A 85 -2.10 1.20 12.79
N GLU A 86 -0.94 1.18 13.46
CA GLU A 86 0.04 2.27 13.38
C GLU A 86 0.87 2.25 12.10
N ARG A 87 1.10 1.06 11.52
CA ARG A 87 2.03 0.84 10.41
C ARG A 87 1.39 0.05 9.27
N LEU A 88 0.18 0.47 8.86
CA LEU A 88 -0.51 -0.09 7.70
C LEU A 88 -0.12 0.68 6.44
N VAL A 89 0.26 -0.03 5.39
CA VAL A 89 0.55 0.50 4.06
C VAL A 89 -0.45 -0.10 3.08
N LEU A 90 -1.19 0.75 2.42
CA LEU A 90 -2.09 0.38 1.32
C LEU A 90 -1.32 0.48 0.01
N ALA A 91 -1.15 -0.63 -0.69
CA ALA A 91 -0.51 -0.62 -1.99
C ALA A 91 -1.33 0.17 -3.03
N HIS A 92 -0.66 0.61 -4.09
CA HIS A 92 -1.28 1.20 -5.27
C HIS A 92 -2.05 2.50 -4.98
N MET A 93 -1.41 3.42 -4.25
CA MET A 93 -2.01 4.70 -3.84
C MET A 93 -3.36 4.51 -3.12
N GLY A 94 -3.40 3.50 -2.22
CA GLY A 94 -4.53 3.26 -1.33
C GLY A 94 -5.70 2.47 -1.93
N GLY A 95 -5.66 2.18 -3.23
CA GLY A 95 -6.73 1.41 -3.88
C GLY A 95 -6.69 1.50 -5.39
N TRP A 96 -6.00 0.54 -6.04
CA TRP A 96 -5.86 0.55 -7.50
C TRP A 96 -7.21 0.64 -8.20
N ASN A 97 -7.32 1.57 -9.16
CA ASN A 97 -8.51 1.87 -9.95
C ASN A 97 -9.76 2.32 -9.13
N LEU A 98 -9.58 2.66 -7.84
CA LEU A 98 -10.62 3.22 -6.95
C LEU A 98 -10.19 4.59 -6.38
N TRP A 99 -9.34 5.33 -7.08
CA TRP A 99 -8.69 6.54 -6.55
C TRP A 99 -9.63 7.69 -6.21
N ASP A 100 -10.79 7.81 -6.85
CA ASP A 100 -11.83 8.79 -6.46
C ASP A 100 -12.40 8.45 -5.06
N GLU A 101 -12.60 7.15 -4.78
CA GLU A 101 -13.05 6.71 -3.46
C GLU A 101 -11.94 6.85 -2.41
N VAL A 102 -10.70 6.52 -2.77
CA VAL A 102 -9.53 6.76 -1.91
C VAL A 102 -9.43 8.23 -1.53
N LEU A 103 -9.55 9.13 -2.50
CA LEU A 103 -9.53 10.57 -2.27
C LEU A 103 -10.62 11.01 -1.29
N ALA A 104 -11.83 10.47 -1.45
CA ALA A 104 -12.98 10.86 -0.65
C ALA A 104 -12.96 10.26 0.78
N LYS A 105 -12.39 9.07 0.97
CA LYS A 105 -12.56 8.29 2.21
C LYS A 105 -11.27 8.07 3.00
N LEU A 106 -10.11 7.97 2.33
CA LEU A 106 -8.85 7.56 2.93
C LEU A 106 -7.81 8.67 3.04
N CYS A 107 -7.85 9.69 2.14
CA CYS A 107 -6.90 10.79 2.23
C CYS A 107 -7.00 11.52 3.57
N GLY A 108 -5.83 11.79 4.17
CA GLY A 108 -5.73 12.39 5.50
C GLY A 108 -5.93 11.44 6.68
N ARG A 109 -6.30 10.17 6.45
CA ARG A 109 -6.38 9.14 7.50
C ARG A 109 -4.97 8.70 7.94
N ASN A 110 -4.88 8.10 9.14
CA ASN A 110 -3.62 7.58 9.68
C ASN A 110 -3.26 6.22 9.05
N VAL A 111 -2.81 6.26 7.81
CA VAL A 111 -2.41 5.09 7.02
C VAL A 111 -1.35 5.53 6.02
N TYR A 112 -0.44 4.66 5.63
CA TYR A 112 0.50 4.91 4.53
C TYR A 112 -0.07 4.40 3.21
N MET A 113 0.37 5.00 2.10
CA MET A 113 0.08 4.53 0.75
C MET A 113 1.38 4.38 -0.02
N ASP A 114 1.51 3.37 -0.88
CA ASP A 114 2.68 3.27 -1.74
C ASP A 114 2.37 3.70 -3.19
N THR A 115 3.42 4.08 -3.91
CA THR A 115 3.32 4.54 -5.31
C THR A 115 3.29 3.41 -6.33
N ALA A 116 3.38 2.15 -5.87
CA ALA A 116 3.51 0.99 -6.74
C ALA A 116 2.37 0.89 -7.75
N PHE A 117 2.69 0.63 -9.01
CA PHE A 117 1.74 0.33 -10.07
C PHE A 117 0.60 1.36 -10.23
N SER A 118 0.83 2.63 -9.88
CA SER A 118 -0.23 3.65 -9.84
C SER A 118 -0.05 4.77 -10.85
N TYR A 119 1.19 5.13 -11.18
CA TYR A 119 1.53 6.25 -12.05
C TYR A 119 2.74 5.93 -12.92
N GLY A 120 2.87 6.61 -14.05
CA GLY A 120 3.96 6.45 -14.99
C GLY A 120 3.65 5.45 -16.11
N GLU A 121 4.65 4.67 -16.52
CA GLU A 121 4.53 3.72 -17.62
C GLU A 121 4.66 2.28 -17.13
N ILE A 122 3.71 1.45 -17.51
CA ILE A 122 3.76 0.00 -17.31
C ILE A 122 3.68 -0.65 -18.66
N ALA A 123 4.79 -1.25 -19.09
CA ALA A 123 5.01 -1.70 -20.47
C ALA A 123 3.90 -2.60 -21.04
N TRP A 124 3.34 -3.49 -20.23
CA TRP A 124 2.30 -4.40 -20.70
C TRP A 124 0.86 -3.83 -20.58
N LEU A 125 0.70 -2.66 -19.96
CA LEU A 125 -0.54 -1.88 -19.99
C LEU A 125 -0.50 -0.79 -21.07
N SER A 126 0.61 -0.61 -21.77
CA SER A 126 0.73 0.36 -22.85
C SER A 126 -0.04 -0.13 -24.09
N GLY A 127 -1.08 0.61 -24.47
CA GLY A 127 -1.88 0.36 -25.66
C GLY A 127 -3.34 0.79 -25.48
N ALA A 128 -3.95 1.22 -26.59
CA ALA A 128 -5.35 1.72 -26.60
C ALA A 128 -6.40 0.64 -26.25
N GLU A 129 -5.99 -0.62 -26.27
CA GLU A 129 -6.88 -1.77 -26.08
C GLU A 129 -7.08 -2.15 -24.60
N HIS A 130 -6.24 -1.63 -23.68
CA HIS A 130 -6.37 -1.94 -22.29
C HIS A 130 -7.49 -1.15 -21.62
N ARG A 131 -8.43 -1.88 -21.03
CA ARG A 131 -9.51 -1.29 -20.21
C ARG A 131 -9.00 -0.65 -18.91
N TRP A 132 -7.79 -1.04 -18.49
CA TRP A 132 -7.18 -0.56 -17.28
C TRP A 132 -6.26 0.63 -17.57
N LYS A 133 -6.40 1.69 -16.80
CA LYS A 133 -5.58 2.89 -16.91
C LYS A 133 -4.95 3.20 -15.56
N LEU A 134 -3.71 3.65 -15.58
CA LEU A 134 -3.08 4.24 -14.41
C LEU A 134 -3.72 5.58 -14.06
N ALA A 135 -3.49 6.05 -12.85
CA ALA A 135 -3.89 7.39 -12.45
C ALA A 135 -3.24 8.44 -13.37
N SER A 136 -4.02 9.43 -13.79
CA SER A 136 -3.45 10.59 -14.45
C SER A 136 -2.51 11.34 -13.49
N GLU A 137 -1.56 12.11 -14.02
CA GLU A 137 -0.70 12.96 -13.19
C GLU A 137 -1.52 13.86 -12.26
N GLU A 138 -2.60 14.44 -12.77
CA GLU A 138 -3.51 15.27 -11.97
C GLU A 138 -4.10 14.51 -10.78
N MET A 139 -4.62 13.29 -11.01
CA MET A 139 -5.20 12.46 -9.95
C MET A 139 -4.12 12.04 -8.95
N PHE A 140 -2.95 11.63 -9.44
CA PHE A 140 -1.84 11.19 -8.59
C PHE A 140 -1.35 12.32 -7.67
N LEU A 141 -1.17 13.54 -8.22
CA LEU A 141 -0.82 14.73 -7.47
C LEU A 141 -1.92 15.13 -6.47
N LYS A 142 -3.18 14.99 -6.86
CA LYS A 142 -4.32 15.27 -5.98
C LYS A 142 -4.34 14.35 -4.77
N LEU A 143 -4.07 13.06 -4.96
CA LEU A 143 -3.94 12.08 -3.88
C LEU A 143 -2.78 12.43 -2.94
N ILE A 144 -1.58 12.72 -3.49
CA ILE A 144 -0.42 13.09 -2.67
C ILE A 144 -0.72 14.33 -1.83
N ARG A 145 -1.29 15.38 -2.42
CA ARG A 145 -1.60 16.63 -1.72
C ARG A 145 -2.69 16.45 -0.66
N ALA A 146 -3.72 15.65 -0.95
CA ALA A 146 -4.81 15.43 -0.03
C ALA A 146 -4.44 14.49 1.12
N HIS A 147 -3.55 13.53 0.87
CA HIS A 147 -3.12 12.57 1.89
C HIS A 147 -1.97 13.10 2.76
N GLY A 148 -1.05 13.86 2.16
CA GLY A 148 0.20 14.33 2.74
C GLY A 148 1.38 13.47 2.29
N ALA A 149 2.43 14.13 1.75
CA ALA A 149 3.61 13.46 1.23
C ALA A 149 4.38 12.65 2.29
N ASP A 150 4.26 13.00 3.56
CA ASP A 150 4.87 12.33 4.72
C ASP A 150 4.32 10.92 5.00
N ARG A 151 3.22 10.53 4.36
CA ARG A 151 2.64 9.18 4.45
C ARG A 151 2.57 8.45 3.11
N ILE A 152 3.30 8.92 2.12
CA ILE A 152 3.48 8.21 0.85
C ILE A 152 4.85 7.56 0.84
N VAL A 153 4.93 6.26 0.57
CA VAL A 153 6.18 5.51 0.43
C VAL A 153 6.39 5.09 -1.01
N PHE A 154 7.65 5.09 -1.46
CA PHE A 154 7.98 4.64 -2.80
C PHE A 154 7.85 3.12 -2.93
N GLY A 155 7.14 2.68 -3.94
CA GLY A 155 7.01 1.29 -4.35
C GLY A 155 6.95 1.18 -5.88
N THR A 156 7.28 0.02 -6.42
CA THR A 156 7.30 -0.23 -7.87
C THR A 156 6.48 -1.43 -8.31
N ASP A 157 6.14 -2.32 -7.38
CA ASP A 157 5.54 -3.61 -7.72
C ASP A 157 6.36 -4.38 -8.77
N SER A 158 7.70 -4.35 -8.62
CA SER A 158 8.61 -5.08 -9.51
C SER A 158 8.27 -6.57 -9.56
N PRO A 159 8.24 -7.23 -10.74
CA PRO A 159 8.84 -6.80 -12.00
C PRO A 159 7.91 -6.01 -12.94
N TRP A 160 6.69 -5.66 -12.52
CA TRP A 160 5.70 -5.02 -13.39
C TRP A 160 6.07 -3.60 -13.79
N THR A 161 6.77 -2.87 -12.92
CA THR A 161 7.29 -1.53 -13.20
C THR A 161 8.82 -1.53 -13.10
N ASP A 162 9.50 -0.85 -14.04
CA ASP A 162 10.95 -0.62 -13.96
C ASP A 162 11.27 0.36 -12.82
N GLN A 163 12.11 -0.05 -11.89
CA GLN A 163 12.45 0.74 -10.70
C GLN A 163 13.11 2.08 -11.03
N LYS A 164 14.03 2.09 -12.00
CA LYS A 164 14.75 3.33 -12.39
C LYS A 164 13.81 4.30 -13.08
N ARG A 165 12.85 3.79 -13.85
CA ARG A 165 11.85 4.61 -14.50
C ARG A 165 10.90 5.20 -13.46
N ALA A 166 10.38 4.40 -12.52
CA ALA A 166 9.49 4.86 -11.47
C ALA A 166 10.13 5.98 -10.61
N ILE A 167 11.43 5.89 -10.30
CA ILE A 167 12.17 6.97 -9.61
C ILE A 167 12.13 8.24 -10.45
N LYS A 168 12.42 8.17 -11.75
CA LYS A 168 12.41 9.34 -12.63
C LYS A 168 11.02 9.95 -12.75
N ASP A 169 9.98 9.13 -12.80
CA ASP A 169 8.60 9.58 -12.88
C ASP A 169 8.22 10.38 -11.63
N ILE A 170 8.58 9.91 -10.42
CA ILE A 170 8.39 10.68 -9.18
C ILE A 170 9.24 11.96 -9.16
N GLN A 171 10.49 11.90 -9.62
CA GLN A 171 11.37 13.07 -9.68
C GLN A 171 10.86 14.16 -10.63
N ALA A 172 10.16 13.78 -11.70
CA ALA A 172 9.61 14.70 -12.69
C ALA A 172 8.32 15.40 -12.22
N LEU A 173 7.65 14.90 -11.18
CA LEU A 173 6.42 15.50 -10.67
C LEU A 173 6.67 16.94 -10.16
N PRO A 174 5.69 17.85 -10.29
CA PRO A 174 5.75 19.21 -9.75
C PRO A 174 5.46 19.22 -8.23
N LEU A 175 6.33 18.54 -7.48
CA LEU A 175 6.38 18.51 -6.02
C LEU A 175 7.63 19.22 -5.53
N SER A 176 7.65 19.63 -4.26
CA SER A 176 8.84 20.16 -3.63
C SER A 176 9.94 19.08 -3.54
N ASP A 177 11.21 19.51 -3.50
CA ASP A 177 12.33 18.57 -3.33
C ASP A 177 12.24 17.83 -1.99
N GLU A 178 11.69 18.47 -0.96
CA GLU A 178 11.43 17.85 0.34
C GLU A 178 10.40 16.73 0.23
N ASP A 179 9.25 16.96 -0.42
CA ASP A 179 8.24 15.92 -0.62
C ASP A 179 8.77 14.73 -1.43
N LYS A 180 9.57 15.02 -2.47
CA LYS A 180 10.21 13.96 -3.27
C LYS A 180 11.15 13.10 -2.44
N LYS A 181 11.97 13.70 -1.55
CA LYS A 181 12.87 12.96 -0.65
C LYS A 181 12.07 12.09 0.32
N LYS A 182 11.02 12.64 0.93
CA LYS A 182 10.12 11.89 1.80
C LYS A 182 9.56 10.67 1.10
N ILE A 183 8.96 10.87 -0.07
CA ILE A 183 8.34 9.77 -0.84
C ILE A 183 9.39 8.74 -1.27
N LEU A 184 10.53 9.17 -1.79
CA LEU A 184 11.54 8.27 -2.37
C LEU A 184 12.33 7.46 -1.33
N GLY A 185 12.33 7.85 -0.04
CA GLY A 185 13.10 7.09 0.95
C GLY A 185 12.83 7.41 2.41
N GLU A 186 12.80 8.67 2.82
CA GLU A 186 12.75 9.08 4.23
C GLU A 186 11.56 8.48 4.98
N ASN A 187 10.36 8.49 4.36
CA ASN A 187 9.17 7.88 4.97
C ASN A 187 9.32 6.37 5.18
N ALA A 188 9.97 5.67 4.25
CA ALA A 188 10.21 4.24 4.39
C ALA A 188 11.23 3.94 5.50
N LEU A 189 12.29 4.75 5.63
CA LEU A 189 13.26 4.64 6.73
C LEU A 189 12.55 4.82 8.07
N GLN A 190 11.74 5.87 8.21
CA GLN A 190 10.96 6.13 9.42
C GLN A 190 9.99 4.98 9.73
N LEU A 191 9.22 4.53 8.73
CA LEU A 191 8.25 3.45 8.88
C LEU A 191 8.91 2.14 9.35
N LEU A 192 10.11 1.84 8.83
CA LEU A 192 10.88 0.64 9.16
C LEU A 192 11.72 0.80 10.45
N GLY A 193 11.78 2.00 11.03
CA GLY A 193 12.64 2.30 12.18
C GLY A 193 14.12 2.12 11.85
N LEU A 194 14.53 2.55 10.66
CA LEU A 194 15.92 2.54 10.19
C LEU A 194 16.52 3.94 10.33
N PRO A 195 17.87 4.04 10.54
CA PRO A 195 18.53 5.34 10.54
C PRO A 195 18.44 6.00 9.16
N ASP A 196 18.56 7.32 9.14
CA ASP A 196 18.69 8.08 7.91
C ASP A 196 19.89 7.57 7.09
N ALA A 197 19.74 7.58 5.76
CA ALA A 197 20.85 7.24 4.88
C ALA A 197 21.93 8.34 4.98
N GLU A 198 23.19 7.95 5.24
CA GLU A 198 24.35 8.83 5.23
C GLU A 198 24.63 9.40 3.83
#